data_af52414255e82007b55d0491e260ee6b
#
_entry.id   af52414255e82007b55d0491e260ee6b
#
_cell.length_a   1.000
_cell.length_b   1.000
_cell.length_c   1.000
_cell.angle_alpha   90.00
_cell.angle_beta   90.00
_cell.angle_gamma   90.00
#
_symmetry.space_group_name_H-M   'P 1'
#
loop_
_entity.id
_entity.type
_entity.pdbx_description
1 polymer ?
#
loop_
_entity_poly.entity_id
_entity_poly.type
_entity_poly.pdbx_seq_one_letter_code
_entity_poly.pdbx_strand_id
1 'polypeptide(L)'
;MDNPGEAKYGMTYEQMREAYLKLQTLGAKYFGIHAFLASNTQTEEYYPALARILFEVAVRLRDETGADIRFINLSGGVGIPYEQGGELPDILRIGAGVEKAFHEVLVPVGMGGVAIFTELGRFMLGPYGCLVTRAMHEKHTYKEYIGVDACAANLMRPAMYGSYHHITVMGKEDAPADHKYDVTGGLDVYKRQGAGSGGRGKVCKKCGSGFLCDYRVFGCPGFIYAVGCFRTGGHRRFA
;
A
#
# COMPACT_ATOMS: atom_id res chain seq x y z
N MET A 1 -5.39 -4.08 -11.29
CA MET A 1 -6.82 -3.82 -11.62
C MET A 1 -7.24 -4.94 -12.55
N ASP A 2 -8.08 -5.83 -12.04
CA ASP A 2 -8.38 -7.09 -12.74
C ASP A 2 -9.37 -6.91 -13.91
N ASN A 3 -10.09 -5.78 -13.93
CA ASN A 3 -10.97 -5.40 -15.02
C ASN A 3 -10.76 -3.94 -15.44
N PRO A 4 -9.95 -3.68 -16.48
CA PRO A 4 -9.70 -2.31 -16.96
C PRO A 4 -10.96 -1.58 -17.42
N GLY A 5 -12.00 -2.29 -17.88
CA GLY A 5 -13.26 -1.71 -18.32
C GLY A 5 -14.08 -1.06 -17.20
N GLU A 6 -13.79 -1.39 -15.93
CA GLU A 6 -14.46 -0.80 -14.77
C GLU A 6 -13.67 0.39 -14.16
N ALA A 7 -12.53 0.74 -14.76
CA ALA A 7 -11.73 1.87 -14.31
C ALA A 7 -12.46 3.19 -14.56
N LYS A 8 -12.68 3.95 -13.48
CA LYS A 8 -13.26 5.31 -13.57
C LYS A 8 -12.26 6.40 -13.96
N TYR A 9 -11.01 6.04 -14.09
CA TYR A 9 -9.89 6.96 -14.38
C TYR A 9 -9.36 6.74 -15.77
N GLY A 10 -8.68 7.76 -16.27
CA GLY A 10 -7.93 7.69 -17.52
C GLY A 10 -8.79 7.92 -18.76
N MET A 11 -8.16 7.73 -19.90
CA MET A 11 -8.72 7.89 -21.24
C MET A 11 -8.32 6.69 -22.10
N THR A 12 -9.13 6.35 -23.10
CA THR A 12 -8.69 5.45 -24.17
C THR A 12 -7.60 6.13 -25.01
N TYR A 13 -6.91 5.35 -25.82
CA TYR A 13 -5.89 5.91 -26.71
C TYR A 13 -6.47 6.98 -27.65
N GLU A 14 -7.63 6.72 -28.23
CA GLU A 14 -8.33 7.63 -29.14
C GLU A 14 -8.71 8.94 -28.46
N GLN A 15 -9.27 8.84 -27.23
CA GLN A 15 -9.59 10.04 -26.42
C GLN A 15 -8.34 10.85 -26.06
N MET A 16 -7.24 10.17 -25.76
CA MET A 16 -5.96 10.80 -25.45
C MET A 16 -5.41 11.56 -26.67
N ARG A 17 -5.43 10.91 -27.83
CA ARG A 17 -5.03 11.52 -29.11
C ARG A 17 -5.86 12.77 -29.42
N GLU A 18 -7.18 12.69 -29.34
CA GLU A 18 -8.08 13.82 -29.56
C GLU A 18 -7.83 14.96 -28.55
N ALA A 19 -7.61 14.61 -27.28
CA ALA A 19 -7.30 15.59 -26.23
C ALA A 19 -5.99 16.34 -26.53
N TYR A 20 -4.95 15.64 -26.98
CA TYR A 20 -3.68 16.25 -27.34
C TYR A 20 -3.83 17.24 -28.49
N LEU A 21 -4.49 16.85 -29.57
CA LEU A 21 -4.76 17.73 -30.71
C LEU A 21 -5.55 18.96 -30.27
N LYS A 22 -6.60 18.78 -29.45
CA LYS A 22 -7.39 19.89 -28.94
C LYS A 22 -6.58 20.84 -28.04
N LEU A 23 -5.78 20.28 -27.15
CA LEU A 23 -4.93 21.08 -26.24
C LEU A 23 -3.89 21.91 -27.02
N GLN A 24 -3.34 21.36 -28.10
CA GLN A 24 -2.45 22.14 -29.00
C GLN A 24 -3.16 23.36 -29.61
N THR A 25 -4.41 23.21 -30.05
CA THR A 25 -5.19 24.38 -30.58
C THR A 25 -5.47 25.40 -29.49
N LEU A 26 -5.47 25.02 -28.21
CA LEU A 26 -5.63 25.91 -27.06
C LEU A 26 -4.29 26.50 -26.57
N GLY A 27 -3.18 26.18 -27.23
CA GLY A 27 -1.87 26.76 -26.95
C GLY A 27 -0.99 25.94 -26.00
N ALA A 28 -1.36 24.71 -25.66
CA ALA A 28 -0.46 23.83 -24.91
C ALA A 28 0.78 23.51 -25.76
N LYS A 29 1.96 23.68 -25.18
CA LYS A 29 3.26 23.46 -25.85
C LYS A 29 3.91 22.15 -25.44
N TYR A 30 3.78 21.77 -24.19
CA TYR A 30 4.43 20.59 -23.59
C TYR A 30 3.41 19.62 -23.05
N PHE A 31 3.68 18.35 -23.22
CA PHE A 31 2.78 17.26 -22.87
C PHE A 31 3.50 16.22 -22.01
N GLY A 32 2.72 15.47 -21.30
CA GLY A 32 3.17 14.30 -20.56
C GLY A 32 2.09 13.24 -20.52
N ILE A 33 2.49 12.00 -20.25
CA ILE A 33 1.58 10.86 -20.11
C ILE A 33 1.74 10.26 -18.73
N HIS A 34 0.64 9.80 -18.15
CA HIS A 34 0.58 9.17 -16.84
C HIS A 34 -0.32 7.94 -16.90
N ALA A 35 0.08 6.87 -16.25
CA ALA A 35 -0.78 5.70 -16.04
C ALA A 35 -0.84 5.33 -14.56
N PHE A 36 -1.98 4.81 -14.15
CA PHE A 36 -2.20 4.25 -12.81
C PHE A 36 -2.92 2.91 -12.94
N LEU A 37 -2.18 1.81 -12.93
CA LEU A 37 -2.72 0.48 -13.27
C LEU A 37 -2.69 -0.50 -12.11
N ALA A 38 -1.78 -0.37 -11.16
CA ALA A 38 -1.59 -1.37 -10.10
C ALA A 38 -1.31 -0.77 -8.73
N SER A 39 -1.54 -1.57 -7.71
CA SER A 39 -1.22 -1.25 -6.32
C SER A 39 -0.69 -2.50 -5.62
N ASN A 40 0.44 -2.36 -4.94
CA ASN A 40 1.10 -3.42 -4.19
C ASN A 40 1.56 -4.61 -5.04
N THR A 41 2.12 -4.34 -6.21
CA THR A 41 2.73 -5.37 -7.05
C THR A 41 4.10 -5.75 -6.48
N GLN A 42 4.31 -7.02 -6.21
CA GLN A 42 5.57 -7.53 -5.63
C GLN A 42 6.47 -8.20 -6.66
N THR A 43 6.06 -8.23 -7.93
CA THR A 43 6.87 -8.79 -9.03
C THR A 43 7.76 -7.71 -9.64
N GLU A 44 8.99 -8.06 -9.96
CA GLU A 44 9.98 -7.13 -10.53
C GLU A 44 9.71 -6.82 -12.01
N GLU A 45 9.02 -7.72 -12.72
CA GLU A 45 8.78 -7.65 -14.16
C GLU A 45 7.64 -6.70 -14.53
N TYR A 46 6.69 -6.52 -13.63
CA TYR A 46 5.47 -5.75 -13.92
C TYR A 46 5.79 -4.29 -14.28
N TYR A 47 6.63 -3.64 -13.49
CA TYR A 47 6.91 -2.21 -13.62
C TYR A 47 7.72 -1.88 -14.91
N PRO A 48 8.75 -2.66 -15.28
CA PRO A 48 9.40 -2.54 -16.58
C PRO A 48 8.46 -2.79 -17.77
N ALA A 49 7.55 -3.76 -17.67
CA ALA A 49 6.56 -4.04 -18.71
C ALA A 49 5.59 -2.86 -18.89
N LEU A 50 5.10 -2.27 -17.79
CA LEU A 50 4.30 -1.06 -17.81
C LEU A 50 5.04 0.10 -18.47
N ALA A 51 6.31 0.31 -18.10
CA ALA A 51 7.15 1.36 -18.68
C ALA A 51 7.26 1.20 -20.20
N ARG A 52 7.52 -0.01 -20.70
CA ARG A 52 7.57 -0.28 -22.13
C ARG A 52 6.29 0.11 -22.85
N ILE A 53 5.14 -0.32 -22.33
CA ILE A 53 3.82 0.01 -22.91
C ILE A 53 3.62 1.52 -22.97
N LEU A 54 3.92 2.25 -21.89
CA LEU A 54 3.78 3.71 -21.87
C LEU A 54 4.73 4.42 -22.82
N PHE A 55 5.96 3.92 -22.96
CA PHE A 55 6.93 4.46 -23.92
C PHE A 55 6.46 4.28 -25.36
N GLU A 56 5.94 3.11 -25.72
CA GLU A 56 5.37 2.84 -27.02
C GLU A 56 4.15 3.73 -27.31
N VAL A 57 3.26 3.91 -26.32
CA VAL A 57 2.13 4.84 -26.43
C VAL A 57 2.59 6.28 -26.60
N ALA A 58 3.62 6.71 -25.87
CA ALA A 58 4.18 8.06 -26.01
C ALA A 58 4.78 8.31 -27.40
N VAL A 59 5.52 7.35 -27.94
CA VAL A 59 6.05 7.42 -29.30
C VAL A 59 4.92 7.57 -30.31
N ARG A 60 3.91 6.71 -30.22
CA ARG A 60 2.76 6.75 -31.11
C ARG A 60 1.98 8.06 -31.02
N LEU A 61 1.74 8.59 -29.82
CA LEU A 61 1.07 9.89 -29.64
C LEU A 61 1.87 11.03 -30.26
N ARG A 62 3.19 11.08 -30.05
CA ARG A 62 4.05 12.06 -30.70
C ARG A 62 3.94 11.99 -32.22
N ASP A 63 4.05 10.79 -32.77
CA ASP A 63 4.06 10.59 -34.22
C ASP A 63 2.72 10.96 -34.87
N GLU A 64 1.60 10.66 -34.21
CA GLU A 64 0.27 10.98 -34.73
C GLU A 64 -0.19 12.41 -34.48
N THR A 65 0.32 13.09 -33.45
CA THR A 65 -0.15 14.43 -33.04
C THR A 65 0.89 15.53 -33.21
N GLY A 66 2.17 15.19 -33.37
CA GLY A 66 3.26 16.16 -33.30
C GLY A 66 3.49 16.78 -31.92
N ALA A 67 2.92 16.20 -30.85
CA ALA A 67 3.03 16.72 -29.50
C ALA A 67 4.44 16.62 -28.95
N ASP A 68 4.92 17.69 -28.32
CA ASP A 68 6.22 17.72 -27.62
C ASP A 68 6.06 17.09 -26.23
N ILE A 69 6.27 15.77 -26.15
CA ILE A 69 6.16 15.00 -24.91
C ILE A 69 7.45 15.16 -24.11
N ARG A 70 7.37 15.76 -22.92
CA ARG A 70 8.50 16.10 -22.07
C ARG A 70 8.67 15.16 -20.88
N PHE A 71 7.61 14.50 -20.45
CA PHE A 71 7.70 13.55 -19.35
C PHE A 71 6.74 12.38 -19.49
N ILE A 72 7.11 11.26 -18.86
CA ILE A 72 6.28 10.08 -18.69
C ILE A 72 6.28 9.74 -17.21
N ASN A 73 5.10 9.71 -16.59
CA ASN A 73 4.93 9.32 -15.20
C ASN A 73 4.43 7.87 -15.14
N LEU A 74 5.26 7.00 -14.61
CA LEU A 74 4.97 5.58 -14.43
C LEU A 74 4.09 5.31 -13.19
N SER A 75 3.68 6.36 -12.46
CA SER A 75 2.92 6.26 -11.22
C SER A 75 3.66 5.48 -10.12
N GLY A 76 2.89 4.90 -9.21
CA GLY A 76 3.36 4.00 -8.18
C GLY A 76 3.04 2.55 -8.48
N GLY A 77 2.82 1.79 -7.42
CA GLY A 77 2.36 0.41 -7.52
C GLY A 77 3.37 -0.63 -7.09
N VAL A 78 4.66 -0.30 -7.01
CA VAL A 78 5.65 -1.21 -6.38
C VAL A 78 5.21 -1.47 -4.95
N GLY A 79 5.06 -2.74 -4.64
CA GLY A 79 4.51 -3.22 -3.38
C GLY A 79 5.56 -3.48 -2.33
N ILE A 80 5.04 -3.93 -1.21
CA ILE A 80 5.80 -4.35 -0.03
C ILE A 80 5.15 -5.61 0.53
N PRO A 81 5.90 -6.53 1.10
CA PRO A 81 5.33 -7.65 1.82
C PRO A 81 4.64 -7.15 3.11
N TYR A 82 3.48 -7.72 3.42
CA TYR A 82 2.77 -7.45 4.68
C TYR A 82 2.95 -8.57 5.70
N GLU A 83 3.48 -9.70 5.27
CA GLU A 83 3.79 -10.82 6.13
C GLU A 83 5.20 -10.69 6.69
N GLN A 84 5.39 -11.16 7.93
CA GLN A 84 6.70 -11.15 8.58
C GLN A 84 7.66 -12.06 7.82
N GLY A 85 8.88 -11.56 7.58
CA GLY A 85 9.91 -12.30 6.83
C GLY A 85 9.76 -12.27 5.31
N GLY A 86 8.76 -11.55 4.78
CA GLY A 86 8.67 -11.31 3.34
C GLY A 86 9.79 -10.39 2.84
N GLU A 87 10.24 -10.62 1.63
CA GLU A 87 11.30 -9.81 1.01
C GLU A 87 10.72 -8.65 0.21
N LEU A 88 11.38 -7.50 0.27
CA LEU A 88 11.06 -6.35 -0.57
C LEU A 88 11.48 -6.65 -2.02
N PRO A 89 10.69 -6.23 -3.03
CA PRO A 89 11.13 -6.26 -4.41
C PRO A 89 12.46 -5.51 -4.60
N ASP A 90 13.33 -6.04 -5.42
CA ASP A 90 14.60 -5.37 -5.73
C ASP A 90 14.36 -4.16 -6.64
N ILE A 91 14.36 -2.98 -6.03
CA ILE A 91 14.13 -1.71 -6.74
C ILE A 91 15.21 -1.40 -7.78
N LEU A 92 16.43 -1.90 -7.59
CA LEU A 92 17.51 -1.69 -8.56
C LEU A 92 17.28 -2.53 -9.81
N ARG A 93 16.80 -3.76 -9.66
CA ARG A 93 16.39 -4.60 -10.80
C ARG A 93 15.20 -4.01 -11.55
N ILE A 94 14.20 -3.52 -10.82
CA ILE A 94 13.07 -2.82 -11.42
C ILE A 94 13.58 -1.61 -12.21
N GLY A 95 14.45 -0.79 -11.61
CA GLY A 95 15.07 0.37 -12.27
C GLY A 95 15.83 0.01 -13.54
N ALA A 96 16.69 -1.01 -13.48
CA ALA A 96 17.43 -1.49 -14.64
C ALA A 96 16.51 -1.98 -15.77
N GLY A 97 15.39 -2.63 -15.43
CA GLY A 97 14.38 -3.04 -16.40
C GLY A 97 13.68 -1.86 -17.08
N VAL A 98 13.38 -0.80 -16.33
CA VAL A 98 12.82 0.44 -16.87
C VAL A 98 13.84 1.15 -17.76
N GLU A 99 15.08 1.28 -17.33
CA GLU A 99 16.19 1.86 -18.10
C GLU A 99 16.39 1.13 -19.42
N LYS A 100 16.39 -0.20 -19.40
CA LYS A 100 16.45 -1.01 -20.60
C LYS A 100 15.33 -0.69 -21.57
N ALA A 101 14.08 -0.65 -21.08
CA ALA A 101 12.93 -0.31 -21.92
C ALA A 101 13.05 1.12 -22.50
N PHE A 102 13.55 2.08 -21.72
CA PHE A 102 13.81 3.44 -22.16
C PHE A 102 14.80 3.49 -23.33
N HIS A 103 15.93 2.81 -23.20
CA HIS A 103 16.95 2.75 -24.25
C HIS A 103 16.49 2.00 -25.49
N GLU A 104 15.64 1.01 -25.37
CA GLU A 104 15.13 0.24 -26.51
C GLU A 104 14.01 0.96 -27.26
N VAL A 105 13.17 1.74 -26.56
CA VAL A 105 11.95 2.33 -27.17
C VAL A 105 12.10 3.82 -27.46
N LEU A 106 12.59 4.61 -26.50
CA LEU A 106 12.59 6.09 -26.64
C LEU A 106 13.86 6.62 -27.30
N VAL A 107 15.02 6.09 -26.97
CA VAL A 107 16.30 6.61 -27.50
C VAL A 107 16.39 6.48 -29.01
N PRO A 108 16.04 5.35 -29.65
CA PRO A 108 16.20 5.17 -31.10
C PRO A 108 15.32 6.13 -31.92
N VAL A 109 14.25 6.63 -31.35
CA VAL A 109 13.30 7.54 -32.01
C VAL A 109 13.52 9.01 -31.63
N GLY A 110 14.64 9.33 -30.97
CA GLY A 110 14.97 10.71 -30.61
C GLY A 110 14.24 11.25 -29.38
N MET A 111 13.60 10.39 -28.56
CA MET A 111 12.93 10.77 -27.31
C MET A 111 13.78 10.55 -26.06
N GLY A 112 15.08 10.39 -26.17
CA GLY A 112 16.00 10.17 -25.06
C GLY A 112 16.10 11.34 -24.05
N GLY A 113 15.51 12.51 -24.35
CA GLY A 113 15.40 13.65 -23.43
C GLY A 113 14.12 13.69 -22.58
N VAL A 114 13.24 12.71 -22.72
CA VAL A 114 11.98 12.63 -21.94
C VAL A 114 12.29 12.29 -20.49
N ALA A 115 11.74 13.06 -19.56
CA ALA A 115 11.90 12.82 -18.12
C ALA A 115 10.97 11.68 -17.65
N ILE A 116 11.49 10.80 -16.80
CA ILE A 116 10.70 9.72 -16.20
C ILE A 116 10.41 10.06 -14.75
N PHE A 117 9.13 9.97 -14.36
CA PHE A 117 8.65 10.19 -13.00
C PHE A 117 8.05 8.92 -12.42
N THR A 118 8.16 8.77 -11.10
CA THR A 118 7.57 7.69 -10.33
C THR A 118 6.94 8.20 -9.05
N GLU A 119 5.92 7.47 -8.53
CA GLU A 119 5.17 7.82 -7.32
C GLU A 119 5.19 6.64 -6.32
N LEU A 120 6.35 6.18 -5.94
CA LEU A 120 6.57 4.95 -5.17
C LEU A 120 6.27 5.11 -3.65
N GLY A 121 5.22 5.85 -3.28
CA GLY A 121 4.92 6.22 -1.90
C GLY A 121 4.89 5.04 -0.94
N ARG A 122 4.20 3.95 -1.28
CA ARG A 122 4.13 2.76 -0.43
C ARG A 122 5.49 2.11 -0.24
N PHE A 123 6.23 1.90 -1.32
CA PHE A 123 7.57 1.30 -1.25
C PHE A 123 8.52 2.12 -0.40
N MET A 124 8.49 3.44 -0.54
CA MET A 124 9.37 4.36 0.17
C MET A 124 9.00 4.57 1.64
N LEU A 125 7.72 4.64 1.96
CA LEU A 125 7.25 5.06 3.28
C LEU A 125 6.58 3.94 4.08
N GLY A 126 5.97 2.98 3.41
CA GLY A 126 5.23 1.90 4.07
C GLY A 126 6.07 1.08 5.06
N PRO A 127 7.36 0.77 4.76
CA PRO A 127 8.25 0.06 5.68
C PRO A 127 8.52 0.79 7.01
N TYR A 128 8.30 2.07 7.07
CA TYR A 128 8.66 2.91 8.23
C TYR A 128 7.45 3.43 9.00
N GLY A 129 6.24 3.07 8.58
CA GLY A 129 5.00 3.48 9.24
C GLY A 129 4.46 2.40 10.16
N CYS A 130 3.85 2.81 11.28
CA CYS A 130 3.14 1.91 12.18
C CYS A 130 1.89 2.56 12.77
N LEU A 131 0.91 1.74 13.13
CA LEU A 131 -0.16 2.14 14.02
C LEU A 131 0.15 1.62 15.41
N VAL A 132 0.22 2.51 16.39
CA VAL A 132 0.38 2.17 17.80
C VAL A 132 -0.96 2.28 18.47
N THR A 133 -1.37 1.24 19.21
CA THR A 133 -2.64 1.21 19.91
C THR A 133 -2.52 0.44 21.23
N ARG A 134 -3.44 0.68 22.15
CA ARG A 134 -3.49 0.04 23.44
C ARG A 134 -4.65 -0.95 23.51
N ALA A 135 -4.42 -2.15 24.06
CA ALA A 135 -5.52 -3.04 24.42
C ALA A 135 -6.24 -2.48 25.64
N MET A 136 -7.53 -2.30 25.51
CA MET A 136 -8.40 -1.74 26.53
C MET A 136 -9.11 -2.82 27.34
N HIS A 137 -9.50 -3.92 26.69
CA HIS A 137 -10.24 -5.02 27.29
C HIS A 137 -10.15 -6.28 26.46
N GLU A 138 -10.44 -7.40 27.09
CA GLU A 138 -10.69 -8.70 26.46
C GLU A 138 -12.18 -9.04 26.54
N LYS A 139 -12.65 -9.75 25.53
CA LYS A 139 -14.03 -10.27 25.52
C LYS A 139 -14.04 -11.70 25.01
N HIS A 140 -14.59 -12.59 25.81
CA HIS A 140 -14.72 -14.02 25.54
C HIS A 140 -16.21 -14.33 25.31
N THR A 141 -16.57 -14.70 24.08
CA THR A 141 -17.93 -15.12 23.72
C THR A 141 -17.82 -16.35 22.80
N TYR A 142 -18.48 -16.35 21.64
CA TYR A 142 -18.28 -17.37 20.61
C TYR A 142 -16.90 -17.27 19.96
N LYS A 143 -16.25 -16.12 20.13
CA LYS A 143 -14.88 -15.82 19.70
C LYS A 143 -14.16 -15.04 20.80
N GLU A 144 -12.86 -15.02 20.68
CA GLU A 144 -11.95 -14.29 21.54
C GLU A 144 -11.65 -12.92 20.89
N TYR A 145 -11.80 -11.83 21.64
CA TYR A 145 -11.60 -10.48 21.15
C TYR A 145 -10.64 -9.69 22.03
N ILE A 146 -9.80 -8.88 21.38
CA ILE A 146 -9.06 -7.79 22.03
C ILE A 146 -9.63 -6.48 21.53
N GLY A 147 -10.21 -5.68 22.42
CA GLY A 147 -10.64 -4.31 22.15
C GLY A 147 -9.47 -3.34 22.30
N VAL A 148 -9.24 -2.52 21.27
CA VAL A 148 -8.16 -1.51 21.23
C VAL A 148 -8.74 -0.09 21.15
N ASP A 149 -7.94 0.92 21.53
CA ASP A 149 -8.29 2.33 21.46
C ASP A 149 -8.13 2.94 20.03
N ALA A 150 -7.77 2.13 19.06
CA ALA A 150 -7.85 2.47 17.64
C ALA A 150 -9.15 1.93 17.02
N CYS A 151 -9.48 2.43 15.84
CA CYS A 151 -10.67 2.00 15.11
C CYS A 151 -10.38 1.77 13.62
N ALA A 152 -11.39 1.30 12.88
CA ALA A 152 -11.26 1.06 11.44
C ALA A 152 -10.87 2.33 10.66
N ALA A 153 -11.21 3.54 11.14
CA ALA A 153 -10.79 4.78 10.50
C ALA A 153 -9.27 5.05 10.63
N ASN A 154 -8.62 4.52 11.66
CA ASN A 154 -7.15 4.62 11.81
C ASN A 154 -6.42 3.64 10.89
N LEU A 155 -7.04 2.50 10.58
CA LEU A 155 -6.51 1.51 9.66
C LEU A 155 -7.63 0.83 8.87
N MET A 156 -7.99 1.40 7.75
CA MET A 156 -9.13 0.94 6.95
C MET A 156 -8.86 -0.33 6.13
N ARG A 157 -7.63 -0.58 5.74
CA ARG A 157 -7.30 -1.63 4.78
C ARG A 157 -7.72 -3.05 5.17
N PRO A 158 -7.57 -3.51 6.43
CA PRO A 158 -8.07 -4.82 6.82
C PRO A 158 -9.58 -4.96 6.65
N ALA A 159 -10.35 -3.92 7.00
CA ALA A 159 -11.79 -3.93 6.92
C ALA A 159 -12.32 -3.80 5.48
N MET A 160 -11.68 -2.97 4.65
CA MET A 160 -12.14 -2.68 3.28
C MET A 160 -11.64 -3.68 2.24
N TYR A 161 -10.42 -4.20 2.41
CA TYR A 161 -9.75 -5.01 1.40
C TYR A 161 -9.33 -6.38 1.90
N GLY A 162 -9.65 -6.75 3.15
CA GLY A 162 -9.17 -7.99 3.75
C GLY A 162 -7.65 -8.09 3.86
N SER A 163 -6.96 -6.94 3.81
CA SER A 163 -5.51 -6.90 3.80
C SER A 163 -4.94 -7.40 5.12
N TYR A 164 -3.98 -8.30 5.04
CA TYR A 164 -3.21 -8.74 6.20
C TYR A 164 -2.29 -7.60 6.67
N HIS A 165 -2.19 -7.44 7.98
CA HIS A 165 -1.19 -6.62 8.65
C HIS A 165 -0.66 -7.39 9.84
N HIS A 166 0.67 -7.49 9.96
CA HIS A 166 1.28 -8.19 11.08
C HIS A 166 1.04 -7.42 12.38
N ILE A 167 0.73 -8.16 13.46
CA ILE A 167 0.53 -7.60 14.80
C ILE A 167 1.68 -8.07 15.69
N THR A 168 2.40 -7.13 16.27
CA THR A 168 3.45 -7.39 17.24
C THR A 168 3.01 -6.90 18.62
N VAL A 169 3.14 -7.73 19.64
CA VAL A 169 2.86 -7.35 21.03
C VAL A 169 4.16 -6.87 21.66
N MET A 170 4.23 -5.58 21.98
CA MET A 170 5.44 -4.99 22.57
C MET A 170 5.83 -5.64 23.88
N GLY A 171 7.10 -5.98 24.00
CA GLY A 171 7.64 -6.69 25.16
C GLY A 171 7.30 -8.17 25.23
N LYS A 172 6.72 -8.72 24.12
CA LYS A 172 6.41 -10.16 23.95
C LYS A 172 6.76 -10.64 22.55
N GLU A 173 7.73 -10.01 21.92
CA GLU A 173 8.13 -10.29 20.55
C GLU A 173 8.55 -11.76 20.36
N ASP A 174 9.22 -12.33 21.36
CA ASP A 174 9.70 -13.72 21.38
C ASP A 174 8.73 -14.70 22.07
N ALA A 175 7.56 -14.23 22.50
CA ALA A 175 6.59 -15.09 23.16
C ALA A 175 5.87 -15.99 22.15
N PRO A 176 5.55 -17.26 22.53
CA PRO A 176 4.84 -18.14 21.64
C PRO A 176 3.44 -17.58 21.32
N ALA A 177 3.10 -17.54 20.04
CA ALA A 177 1.78 -17.14 19.54
C ALA A 177 0.82 -18.34 19.61
N ASP A 178 0.37 -18.69 20.80
CA ASP A 178 -0.41 -19.89 21.13
C ASP A 178 -1.93 -19.65 21.19
N HIS A 179 -2.36 -18.38 21.12
CA HIS A 179 -3.76 -18.01 21.19
C HIS A 179 -4.16 -17.07 20.04
N LYS A 180 -5.42 -17.13 19.64
CA LYS A 180 -5.96 -16.38 18.50
C LYS A 180 -7.08 -15.46 18.95
N TYR A 181 -6.92 -14.18 18.68
CA TYR A 181 -7.92 -13.16 18.95
C TYR A 181 -8.32 -12.42 17.66
N ASP A 182 -9.56 -11.98 17.61
CA ASP A 182 -10.00 -10.96 16.67
C ASP A 182 -9.75 -9.59 17.33
N VAL A 183 -8.91 -8.74 16.71
CA VAL A 183 -8.64 -7.38 17.21
C VAL A 183 -9.73 -6.45 16.72
N THR A 184 -10.37 -5.72 17.64
CA THR A 184 -11.50 -4.83 17.35
C THR A 184 -11.24 -3.43 17.91
N GLY A 185 -11.82 -2.42 17.28
CA GLY A 185 -11.71 -1.01 17.72
C GLY A 185 -13.01 -0.42 18.22
N GLY A 186 -12.95 0.83 18.66
CA GLY A 186 -14.07 1.54 19.29
C GLY A 186 -15.16 2.02 18.33
N LEU A 187 -15.08 1.82 17.03
CA LEU A 187 -16.06 2.27 16.06
C LEU A 187 -17.11 1.19 15.80
N ASP A 188 -18.29 1.37 16.35
CA ASP A 188 -19.40 0.43 16.27
C ASP A 188 -20.11 0.41 14.91
N VAL A 189 -19.77 1.30 13.99
CA VAL A 189 -20.54 1.58 12.76
C VAL A 189 -20.29 0.58 11.65
N TYR A 190 -19.22 -0.23 11.69
CA TYR A 190 -18.95 -1.24 10.67
C TYR A 190 -18.84 -2.64 11.25
N LYS A 191 -19.95 -3.11 11.83
CA LYS A 191 -20.13 -4.51 12.31
C LYS A 191 -20.21 -5.53 11.18
N ARG A 192 -19.65 -5.29 10.02
CA ARG A 192 -19.53 -6.30 8.98
C ARG A 192 -18.10 -6.56 8.63
N GLN A 193 -17.38 -7.15 9.54
CA GLN A 193 -16.35 -8.05 9.10
C GLN A 193 -17.08 -9.30 8.57
N GLY A 194 -17.40 -9.24 7.27
CA GLY A 194 -17.88 -10.40 6.56
C GLY A 194 -16.94 -11.55 6.79
N ALA A 195 -17.46 -12.75 6.77
CA ALA A 195 -16.75 -14.01 6.86
C ALA A 195 -15.78 -14.17 5.67
N GLY A 196 -14.70 -13.45 5.67
CA GLY A 196 -13.63 -13.46 4.68
C GLY A 196 -12.39 -12.90 5.33
N SER A 197 -11.47 -13.78 5.71
CA SER A 197 -10.07 -13.50 6.03
C SER A 197 -9.78 -12.21 6.83
N GLY A 198 -10.51 -11.95 7.89
CA GLY A 198 -10.14 -10.95 8.88
C GLY A 198 -8.78 -11.30 9.45
N GLY A 199 -7.86 -10.33 9.48
CA GLY A 199 -6.51 -10.51 10.00
C GLY A 199 -6.55 -11.08 11.41
N ARG A 200 -6.37 -12.38 11.52
CA ARG A 200 -6.33 -13.10 12.78
C ARG A 200 -4.91 -13.05 13.28
N GLY A 201 -4.61 -12.08 14.16
CA GLY A 201 -3.35 -12.07 14.89
C GLY A 201 -3.35 -13.17 15.94
N LYS A 202 -2.28 -13.96 16.01
CA LYS A 202 -2.02 -14.82 17.16
C LYS A 202 -1.46 -13.95 18.29
N VAL A 203 -2.05 -14.01 19.48
CA VAL A 203 -1.63 -13.24 20.65
C VAL A 203 -1.38 -14.21 21.82
N CYS A 204 -0.36 -13.93 22.62
CA CYS A 204 0.05 -14.76 23.74
C CYS A 204 -1.01 -14.79 24.87
N LYS A 205 -1.30 -15.97 25.40
CA LYS A 205 -2.31 -16.26 26.43
C LYS A 205 -2.01 -15.73 27.85
N LYS A 206 -0.91 -15.04 28.10
CA LYS A 206 -0.46 -14.66 29.45
C LYS A 206 -0.94 -13.28 29.96
N CYS A 207 -2.06 -12.76 29.48
CA CYS A 207 -2.72 -11.62 30.13
C CYS A 207 -3.85 -12.13 31.00
N GLY A 208 -3.51 -12.63 32.19
CA GLY A 208 -4.53 -12.94 33.20
C GLY A 208 -5.28 -11.68 33.62
N SER A 209 -6.57 -11.85 33.96
CA SER A 209 -7.49 -10.82 34.43
C SER A 209 -6.83 -9.85 35.43
N GLY A 210 -6.73 -8.57 35.05
CA GLY A 210 -6.26 -7.49 35.92
C GLY A 210 -5.13 -6.61 35.38
N PHE A 211 -4.66 -6.79 34.17
CA PHE A 211 -3.62 -5.96 33.58
C PHE A 211 -4.17 -5.12 32.42
N LEU A 212 -4.05 -3.81 32.55
CA LEU A 212 -4.08 -2.88 31.42
C LEU A 212 -2.84 -3.19 30.56
N CYS A 213 -3.06 -3.83 29.44
CA CYS A 213 -2.00 -4.05 28.46
C CYS A 213 -1.94 -2.84 27.55
N ASP A 214 -0.84 -2.10 27.56
CA ASP A 214 -0.54 -1.13 26.53
C ASP A 214 -0.02 -1.88 25.32
N TYR A 215 -0.77 -1.78 24.25
CA TYR A 215 -0.43 -2.38 22.97
C TYR A 215 0.09 -1.27 22.05
N ARG A 216 1.32 -1.33 21.64
CA ARG A 216 1.88 -0.46 20.62
C ARG A 216 2.08 -1.27 19.34
N VAL A 217 1.65 -0.71 18.25
CA VAL A 217 1.68 -1.36 16.95
C VAL A 217 2.82 -0.79 16.12
N PHE A 218 3.85 -1.56 15.83
CA PHE A 218 4.96 -1.17 14.96
C PHE A 218 4.83 -1.87 13.61
N GLY A 219 5.01 -1.14 12.55
CA GLY A 219 4.88 -1.67 11.21
C GLY A 219 6.03 -1.40 10.30
N CYS A 220 6.57 -2.46 9.80
CA CYS A 220 7.27 -2.49 8.52
C CYS A 220 6.93 -3.80 7.82
N PRO A 221 6.81 -3.81 6.55
CA PRO A 221 6.42 -2.85 5.56
C PRO A 221 4.90 -2.73 5.42
N GLY A 222 4.40 -1.54 5.62
CA GLY A 222 2.99 -1.21 5.45
C GLY A 222 2.08 -1.62 6.60
N PHE A 223 2.09 -0.85 7.67
CA PHE A 223 1.22 -0.98 8.84
C PHE A 223 1.24 -2.36 9.53
N ILE A 224 2.16 -2.53 10.43
CA ILE A 224 2.19 -3.60 11.41
C ILE A 224 1.57 -3.09 12.71
N TYR A 225 0.87 -3.95 13.44
CA TYR A 225 0.38 -3.71 14.78
C TYR A 225 1.32 -4.33 15.80
N ALA A 226 1.90 -3.55 16.69
CA ALA A 226 2.61 -4.05 17.85
C ALA A 226 1.75 -3.81 19.10
N VAL A 227 1.57 -4.83 19.91
CA VAL A 227 0.74 -4.81 21.09
C VAL A 227 1.61 -5.17 22.31
N GLY A 228 1.91 -4.22 23.17
CA GLY A 228 2.76 -4.44 24.35
C GLY A 228 2.00 -4.40 25.66
N CYS A 229 2.38 -5.25 26.59
CA CYS A 229 1.83 -5.29 27.94
C CYS A 229 2.78 -4.64 28.93
N PHE A 230 2.42 -3.48 29.47
CA PHE A 230 3.18 -2.83 30.55
C PHE A 230 2.54 -3.16 31.89
N ARG A 231 3.35 -3.70 32.82
CA ARG A 231 2.96 -3.86 34.20
C ARG A 231 2.95 -2.47 34.86
N THR A 232 1.78 -1.91 35.11
CA THR A 232 1.67 -0.73 35.98
C THR A 232 1.95 -1.14 37.42
N GLY A 233 3.19 -1.02 37.85
CA GLY A 233 3.52 -1.05 39.27
C GLY A 233 3.10 0.28 39.91
N GLY A 234 2.21 0.23 40.89
CA GLY A 234 1.97 1.38 41.78
C GLY A 234 0.52 1.86 41.78
N HIS A 235 -0.23 1.43 42.76
CA HIS A 235 -1.44 2.08 43.26
C HIS A 235 -1.22 3.57 43.48
N ARG A 236 -1.90 4.44 42.76
CA ARG A 236 -2.33 5.73 43.32
C ARG A 236 -3.83 5.82 43.13
N ARG A 237 -4.55 5.70 44.24
CA ARG A 237 -5.93 6.13 44.37
C ARG A 237 -5.95 7.64 44.14
N PHE A 238 -6.73 8.11 43.22
CA PHE A 238 -7.21 9.46 43.21
C PHE A 238 -8.59 9.47 43.85
N ALA A 239 -8.69 10.32 44.90
CA ALA A 239 -9.93 10.68 45.56
C ALA A 239 -10.79 11.56 44.62
#